data_51542a5c49aef18a832c7874630a89f8
#
_entry.id   51542a5c49aef18a832c7874630a89f8
#
_cell.length_a   1.000
_cell.length_b   1.000
_cell.length_c   1.000
_cell.angle_alpha   90.00
_cell.angle_beta   90.00
_cell.angle_gamma   90.00
#
_symmetry.space_group_name_H-M   'P 1'
#
loop_
_entity.id
_entity.type
_entity.pdbx_description
1 polymer ?
#
loop_
_entity_poly.entity_id
_entity_poly.type
_entity_poly.pdbx_seq_one_letter_code
_entity_poly.pdbx_strand_id
1 'polypeptide(L)'
;DAQIVRHLVSPALGSRGKFKSMEKLLPLPTWPYSSLERWHHLSFLKTAETLEQLERLRAQAVEPDKIAHLLYLIRNDLGYQLHRAVQKLKTELSSWNRAEFEFRDGDLVLHETVERRSFEEWIEEELDAIANCVDGLLTSSGTAAEDVDAVFLTGGSSFVPAVRRLFQQQFGAS
;
A
#
# COMPACT_ATOMS: atom_id res chain seq x y z
N ASP A 1 -2.51 -0.58 -4.35
CA ASP A 1 -2.98 0.04 -3.10
C ASP A 1 -2.10 -0.36 -1.92
N ALA A 2 -1.80 -1.66 -1.75
CA ALA A 2 -0.98 -2.17 -0.64
C ALA A 2 0.38 -1.46 -0.54
N GLN A 3 1.05 -1.20 -1.64
CA GLN A 3 2.35 -0.51 -1.67
C GLN A 3 2.25 0.95 -1.18
N ILE A 4 1.17 1.67 -1.51
CA ILE A 4 0.93 3.02 -0.97
C ILE A 4 0.78 2.94 0.56
N VAL A 5 0.01 1.97 1.06
CA VAL A 5 -0.13 1.77 2.52
C VAL A 5 1.21 1.44 3.16
N ARG A 6 2.00 0.53 2.57
CA ARG A 6 3.30 0.08 3.08
C ARG A 6 4.34 1.20 3.12
N HIS A 7 4.42 2.00 2.07
CA HIS A 7 5.46 3.02 1.92
C HIS A 7 5.10 4.36 2.53
N LEU A 8 3.81 4.71 2.59
CA LEU A 8 3.32 6.01 3.04
C LEU A 8 2.61 5.94 4.40
N VAL A 9 1.56 5.12 4.50
CA VAL A 9 0.68 5.12 5.68
C VAL A 9 1.33 4.39 6.87
N SER A 10 1.83 3.17 6.65
CA SER A 10 2.39 2.36 7.73
C SER A 10 3.56 3.03 8.45
N PRO A 11 4.53 3.71 7.77
CA PRO A 11 5.58 4.47 8.44
C PRO A 11 5.06 5.64 9.28
N ALA A 12 4.04 6.36 8.80
CA ALA A 12 3.40 7.44 9.53
C ALA A 12 2.70 6.94 10.82
N LEU A 13 2.24 5.69 10.80
CA LEU A 13 1.64 4.99 11.94
C LEU A 13 2.65 4.17 12.76
N GLY A 14 3.94 4.28 12.49
CA GLY A 14 5.01 3.75 13.33
C GLY A 14 5.65 2.43 12.86
N SER A 15 5.36 1.90 11.65
CA SER A 15 5.90 0.59 11.21
C SER A 15 7.44 0.49 11.19
N ARG A 16 8.12 1.63 11.06
CA ARG A 16 9.59 1.71 11.10
C ARG A 16 10.13 2.10 12.48
N GLY A 17 9.24 2.20 13.46
CA GLY A 17 9.58 2.60 14.84
C GLY A 17 10.21 1.47 15.64
N LYS A 18 10.61 1.83 16.85
CA LYS A 18 11.22 0.90 17.82
C LYS A 18 10.51 1.01 19.16
N PHE A 19 10.60 -0.05 19.95
CA PHE A 19 10.13 -0.06 21.33
C PHE A 19 11.24 -0.54 22.29
N LYS A 20 11.12 -0.12 23.55
CA LYS A 20 12.04 -0.51 24.60
C LYS A 20 11.61 -1.84 25.19
N SER A 21 12.50 -2.83 25.16
CA SER A 21 12.33 -4.12 25.83
C SER A 21 13.52 -4.38 26.71
N MET A 22 13.34 -4.27 28.02
CA MET A 22 14.45 -4.27 28.99
C MET A 22 15.45 -3.16 28.66
N GLU A 23 16.71 -3.51 28.34
CA GLU A 23 17.77 -2.55 27.98
C GLU A 23 17.98 -2.41 26.46
N LYS A 24 17.13 -3.04 25.63
CA LYS A 24 17.28 -3.08 24.17
C LYS A 24 16.18 -2.31 23.44
N LEU A 25 16.55 -1.72 22.32
CA LEU A 25 15.59 -1.18 21.35
C LEU A 25 15.35 -2.23 20.28
N LEU A 26 14.11 -2.71 20.19
CA LEU A 26 13.65 -3.69 19.20
C LEU A 26 12.75 -3.00 18.18
N PRO A 27 12.72 -3.47 16.92
CA PRO A 27 11.76 -2.96 15.93
C PRO A 27 10.34 -3.31 16.35
N LEU A 28 9.40 -2.44 16.03
CA LEU A 28 7.97 -2.73 16.23
C LEU A 28 7.54 -3.95 15.40
N PRO A 29 6.60 -4.78 15.92
CA PRO A 29 6.11 -5.95 15.20
C PRO A 29 5.40 -5.53 13.90
N THR A 30 5.51 -6.36 12.86
CA THR A 30 4.97 -6.06 11.52
C THR A 30 3.50 -6.42 11.36
N TRP A 31 2.96 -7.32 12.21
CA TRP A 31 1.61 -7.86 12.05
C TRP A 31 0.47 -6.81 12.03
N PRO A 32 0.51 -5.69 12.78
CA PRO A 32 -0.57 -4.72 12.69
C PRO A 32 -0.60 -4.03 11.32
N TYR A 33 0.57 -3.79 10.76
CA TYR A 33 0.75 -3.05 9.51
C TYR A 33 0.43 -3.90 8.28
N SER A 34 0.72 -5.20 8.31
CA SER A 34 0.30 -6.13 7.23
C SER A 34 -1.23 -6.23 7.10
N SER A 35 -1.95 -6.01 8.19
CA SER A 35 -3.42 -5.94 8.17
C SER A 35 -3.94 -4.62 7.58
N LEU A 36 -3.18 -3.51 7.66
CA LEU A 36 -3.53 -2.24 7.01
C LEU A 36 -3.47 -2.34 5.48
N GLU A 37 -2.57 -3.13 4.92
CA GLU A 37 -2.43 -3.32 3.48
C GLU A 37 -3.72 -3.90 2.85
N ARG A 38 -4.56 -4.54 3.67
CA ARG A 38 -5.87 -5.10 3.32
C ARG A 38 -6.94 -4.46 4.20
N TRP A 39 -7.45 -3.32 3.81
CA TRP A 39 -8.36 -2.50 4.62
C TRP A 39 -9.50 -3.28 5.29
N HIS A 40 -10.04 -4.30 4.64
CA HIS A 40 -11.09 -5.17 5.17
C HIS A 40 -10.59 -6.10 6.31
N HIS A 41 -9.27 -6.28 6.48
CA HIS A 41 -8.71 -7.01 7.61
C HIS A 41 -8.55 -6.13 8.86
N LEU A 42 -8.70 -4.82 8.73
CA LEU A 42 -8.53 -3.90 9.86
C LEU A 42 -9.52 -4.18 10.98
N SER A 43 -10.75 -4.56 10.64
CA SER A 43 -11.78 -4.93 11.60
C SER A 43 -11.39 -6.14 12.46
N PHE A 44 -10.57 -7.06 11.96
CA PHE A 44 -10.08 -8.21 12.73
C PHE A 44 -9.08 -7.81 13.83
N LEU A 45 -8.47 -6.63 13.73
CA LEU A 45 -7.61 -6.08 14.78
C LEU A 45 -8.41 -5.49 15.95
N LYS A 46 -9.72 -5.33 15.83
CA LYS A 46 -10.57 -4.70 16.85
C LYS A 46 -11.01 -5.69 17.96
N THR A 47 -10.12 -6.60 18.36
CA THR A 47 -10.34 -7.47 19.51
C THR A 47 -9.75 -6.85 20.77
N ALA A 48 -10.34 -7.14 21.95
CA ALA A 48 -9.82 -6.64 23.22
C ALA A 48 -8.35 -7.02 23.43
N GLU A 49 -7.98 -8.25 23.08
CA GLU A 49 -6.60 -8.75 23.19
C GLU A 49 -5.63 -7.96 22.31
N THR A 50 -5.98 -7.75 21.04
CA THR A 50 -5.15 -6.99 20.09
C THR A 50 -4.99 -5.53 20.52
N LEU A 51 -6.07 -4.89 20.94
CA LEU A 51 -6.03 -3.52 21.42
C LEU A 51 -5.18 -3.38 22.68
N GLU A 52 -5.25 -4.34 23.62
CA GLU A 52 -4.40 -4.35 24.80
C GLU A 52 -2.92 -4.55 24.43
N GLN A 53 -2.61 -5.44 23.49
CA GLN A 53 -1.24 -5.63 23.00
C GLN A 53 -0.68 -4.34 22.38
N LEU A 54 -1.48 -3.65 21.56
CA LEU A 54 -1.07 -2.37 20.95
C LEU A 54 -0.90 -1.25 22.00
N GLU A 55 -1.73 -1.21 23.06
CA GLU A 55 -1.54 -0.26 24.16
C GLU A 55 -0.24 -0.53 24.94
N ARG A 56 0.09 -1.79 25.17
CA ARG A 56 1.39 -2.16 25.78
C ARG A 56 2.57 -1.74 24.90
N LEU A 57 2.46 -1.94 23.60
CA LEU A 57 3.47 -1.48 22.63
C LEU A 57 3.58 0.04 22.64
N ARG A 58 2.46 0.76 22.67
CA ARG A 58 2.45 2.21 22.77
C ARG A 58 3.22 2.71 23.99
N ALA A 59 2.98 2.11 25.15
CA ALA A 59 3.66 2.48 26.40
C ALA A 59 5.18 2.30 26.35
N GLN A 60 5.68 1.41 25.50
CA GLN A 60 7.09 1.08 25.35
C GLN A 60 7.71 1.71 24.10
N ALA A 61 6.91 2.22 23.17
CA ALA A 61 7.36 2.76 21.90
C ALA A 61 8.22 4.03 22.09
N VAL A 62 9.19 4.20 21.19
CA VAL A 62 10.00 5.44 21.13
C VAL A 62 9.14 6.60 20.62
N GLU A 63 8.20 6.31 19.74
CA GLU A 63 7.25 7.26 19.16
C GLU A 63 5.80 6.83 19.51
N PRO A 64 5.34 7.02 20.76
CA PRO A 64 4.04 6.51 21.23
C PRO A 64 2.85 7.13 20.50
N ASP A 65 2.98 8.35 19.99
CA ASP A 65 1.90 9.04 19.28
C ASP A 65 1.55 8.35 17.95
N LYS A 66 2.54 7.78 17.25
CA LYS A 66 2.30 7.02 16.03
C LYS A 66 1.46 5.75 16.30
N ILE A 67 1.72 5.09 17.43
CA ILE A 67 0.92 3.92 17.84
C ILE A 67 -0.45 4.34 18.34
N ALA A 68 -0.57 5.52 18.99
CA ALA A 68 -1.87 6.09 19.34
C ALA A 68 -2.73 6.34 18.09
N HIS A 69 -2.15 6.87 17.02
CA HIS A 69 -2.83 7.06 15.73
C HIS A 69 -3.26 5.72 15.11
N LEU A 70 -2.43 4.69 15.16
CA LEU A 70 -2.80 3.35 14.71
C LEU A 70 -3.98 2.79 15.52
N LEU A 71 -3.94 2.90 16.84
CA LEU A 71 -5.04 2.51 17.73
C LEU A 71 -6.32 3.28 17.43
N TYR A 72 -6.21 4.59 17.21
CA TYR A 72 -7.34 5.44 16.84
C TYR A 72 -8.00 4.96 15.54
N LEU A 73 -7.20 4.69 14.52
CA LEU A 73 -7.66 4.19 13.22
C LEU A 73 -8.41 2.85 13.36
N ILE A 74 -7.89 1.92 14.17
CA ILE A 74 -8.52 0.61 14.41
C ILE A 74 -9.83 0.77 15.19
N ARG A 75 -9.83 1.54 16.30
CA ARG A 75 -10.99 1.72 17.19
C ARG A 75 -12.19 2.36 16.48
N ASN A 76 -11.92 3.29 15.57
CA ASN A 76 -12.95 4.04 14.85
C ASN A 76 -13.30 3.43 13.48
N ASP A 77 -12.82 2.22 13.16
CA ASP A 77 -13.10 1.51 11.89
C ASP A 77 -12.80 2.34 10.63
N LEU A 78 -11.72 3.14 10.65
CA LEU A 78 -11.39 4.07 9.58
C LEU A 78 -10.75 3.41 8.34
N GLY A 79 -10.71 2.08 8.27
CA GLY A 79 -10.09 1.33 7.18
C GLY A 79 -10.65 1.67 5.81
N TYR A 80 -11.98 1.80 5.70
CA TYR A 80 -12.61 2.16 4.44
C TYR A 80 -12.29 3.60 4.00
N GLN A 81 -12.33 4.55 4.93
CA GLN A 81 -11.98 5.95 4.65
C GLN A 81 -10.53 6.08 4.22
N LEU A 82 -9.61 5.37 4.90
CA LEU A 82 -8.21 5.31 4.53
C LEU A 82 -8.03 4.70 3.13
N HIS A 83 -8.73 3.59 2.84
CA HIS A 83 -8.70 2.97 1.51
C HIS A 83 -9.15 3.94 0.42
N ARG A 84 -10.20 4.73 0.67
CA ARG A 84 -10.66 5.77 -0.27
C ARG A 84 -9.59 6.83 -0.53
N ALA A 85 -8.86 7.27 0.50
CA ALA A 85 -7.76 8.22 0.34
C ALA A 85 -6.62 7.62 -0.51
N VAL A 86 -6.28 6.35 -0.29
CA VAL A 86 -5.30 5.60 -1.10
C VAL A 86 -5.76 5.48 -2.56
N GLN A 87 -7.02 5.16 -2.79
CA GLN A 87 -7.60 5.07 -4.15
C GLN A 87 -7.57 6.42 -4.87
N LYS A 88 -7.89 7.50 -4.16
CA LYS A 88 -7.81 8.87 -4.69
C LYS A 88 -6.38 9.18 -5.15
N LEU A 89 -5.39 8.99 -4.27
CA LEU A 89 -3.98 9.21 -4.60
C LEU A 89 -3.56 8.41 -5.84
N LYS A 90 -3.87 7.11 -5.90
CA LYS A 90 -3.56 6.26 -7.06
C LYS A 90 -4.16 6.78 -8.35
N THR A 91 -5.41 7.24 -8.30
CA THR A 91 -6.11 7.81 -9.46
C THR A 91 -5.46 9.10 -9.92
N GLU A 92 -5.12 9.99 -8.99
CA GLU A 92 -4.43 11.24 -9.30
C GLU A 92 -3.03 11.01 -9.89
N LEU A 93 -2.27 10.06 -9.33
CA LEU A 93 -0.96 9.67 -9.87
C LEU A 93 -1.05 8.97 -11.24
N SER A 94 -2.20 8.45 -11.63
CA SER A 94 -2.42 7.96 -12.99
C SER A 94 -2.51 9.08 -14.03
N SER A 95 -2.90 10.28 -13.61
CA SER A 95 -3.07 11.45 -14.47
C SER A 95 -1.95 12.49 -14.30
N TRP A 96 -1.45 12.66 -13.10
CA TRP A 96 -0.47 13.70 -12.74
C TRP A 96 0.85 13.09 -12.28
N ASN A 97 1.97 13.79 -12.54
CA ASN A 97 3.29 13.36 -12.08
C ASN A 97 3.50 13.51 -10.58
N ARG A 98 2.60 14.23 -9.90
CA ARG A 98 2.62 14.51 -8.48
C ARG A 98 1.20 14.63 -7.96
N ALA A 99 0.93 14.11 -6.78
CA ALA A 99 -0.36 14.21 -6.11
C ALA A 99 -0.20 14.27 -4.59
N GLU A 100 -1.23 14.80 -3.93
CA GLU A 100 -1.24 14.92 -2.46
C GLU A 100 -2.05 13.78 -1.85
N PHE A 101 -1.39 13.03 -0.96
CA PHE A 101 -2.10 12.12 -0.06
C PHE A 101 -2.62 12.92 1.12
N GLU A 102 -3.90 12.87 1.35
CA GLU A 102 -4.53 13.51 2.49
C GLU A 102 -5.53 12.54 3.13
N PHE A 103 -5.33 12.28 4.40
CA PHE A 103 -6.27 11.56 5.26
C PHE A 103 -6.39 12.29 6.59
N ARG A 104 -7.61 12.64 6.98
CA ARG A 104 -7.89 13.33 8.22
C ARG A 104 -9.12 12.75 8.91
N ASP A 105 -8.98 12.42 10.19
CA ASP A 105 -10.07 12.10 11.08
C ASP A 105 -9.67 12.46 12.52
N GLY A 106 -10.39 13.37 13.16
CA GLY A 106 -10.01 13.93 14.46
C GLY A 106 -8.59 14.50 14.47
N ASP A 107 -7.78 14.01 15.40
CA ASP A 107 -6.37 14.39 15.54
C ASP A 107 -5.43 13.60 14.64
N LEU A 108 -5.92 12.54 13.99
CA LEU A 108 -5.15 11.79 13.02
C LEU A 108 -5.12 12.53 11.68
N VAL A 109 -3.97 13.10 11.37
CA VAL A 109 -3.73 13.81 10.10
C VAL A 109 -2.52 13.18 9.43
N LEU A 110 -2.74 12.63 8.24
CA LEU A 110 -1.68 12.16 7.35
C LEU A 110 -1.73 13.02 6.09
N HIS A 111 -0.63 13.72 5.80
CA HIS A 111 -0.51 14.56 4.62
C HIS A 111 0.89 14.44 4.06
N GLU A 112 0.98 14.01 2.80
CA GLU A 112 2.25 13.80 2.10
C GLU A 112 2.09 14.09 0.61
N THR A 113 3.12 14.65 0.03
CA THR A 113 3.23 14.80 -1.42
C THR A 113 3.93 13.58 -2.02
N VAL A 114 3.32 12.95 -3.00
CA VAL A 114 3.85 11.75 -3.66
C VAL A 114 4.10 12.03 -5.13
N GLU A 115 5.29 11.70 -5.59
CA GLU A 115 5.63 11.71 -7.00
C GLU A 115 5.26 10.37 -7.65
N ARG A 116 4.76 10.41 -8.90
CA ARG A 116 4.45 9.20 -9.67
C ARG A 116 5.65 8.26 -9.77
N ARG A 117 6.85 8.81 -9.95
CA ARG A 117 8.08 8.03 -10.01
C ARG A 117 8.28 7.18 -8.75
N SER A 118 8.12 7.76 -7.57
CA SER A 118 8.23 7.01 -6.32
C SER A 118 7.17 5.93 -6.22
N PHE A 119 5.93 6.22 -6.62
CA PHE A 119 4.88 5.21 -6.67
C PHE A 119 5.21 4.07 -7.65
N GLU A 120 5.75 4.38 -8.83
CA GLU A 120 6.17 3.39 -9.83
C GLU A 120 7.33 2.52 -9.30
N GLU A 121 8.29 3.11 -8.57
CA GLU A 121 9.36 2.38 -7.87
C GLU A 121 8.79 1.42 -6.80
N TRP A 122 7.76 1.83 -6.06
CA TRP A 122 7.14 0.98 -5.04
C TRP A 122 6.41 -0.24 -5.59
N ILE A 123 5.95 -0.18 -6.84
CA ILE A 123 5.20 -1.27 -7.50
C ILE A 123 6.05 -2.05 -8.50
N GLU A 124 7.36 -1.87 -8.52
CA GLU A 124 8.26 -2.52 -9.48
C GLU A 124 8.17 -4.05 -9.41
N GLU A 125 8.17 -4.60 -8.19
CA GLU A 125 8.03 -6.06 -7.99
C GLU A 125 6.70 -6.61 -8.55
N GLU A 126 5.59 -5.87 -8.41
CA GLU A 126 4.30 -6.25 -8.97
C GLU A 126 4.29 -6.15 -10.49
N LEU A 127 4.97 -5.15 -11.05
CA LEU A 127 5.12 -5.03 -12.51
C LEU A 127 5.91 -6.20 -13.08
N ASP A 128 7.02 -6.58 -12.44
CA ASP A 128 7.81 -7.74 -12.81
C ASP A 128 7.00 -9.05 -12.69
N ALA A 129 6.22 -9.19 -11.63
CA ALA A 129 5.34 -10.34 -11.46
C ALA A 129 4.28 -10.44 -12.57
N ILE A 130 3.71 -9.30 -13.01
CA ILE A 130 2.78 -9.25 -14.13
C ILE A 130 3.48 -9.64 -15.43
N ALA A 131 4.66 -9.07 -15.70
CA ALA A 131 5.45 -9.39 -16.91
C ALA A 131 5.75 -10.90 -16.98
N ASN A 132 6.30 -11.46 -15.89
CA ASN A 132 6.61 -12.89 -15.82
C ASN A 132 5.36 -13.79 -16.00
N CYS A 133 4.20 -13.36 -15.49
CA CYS A 133 2.95 -14.09 -15.65
C CYS A 133 2.51 -14.10 -17.13
N VAL A 134 2.63 -12.98 -17.81
CA VAL A 134 2.29 -12.85 -19.24
C VAL A 134 3.24 -13.69 -20.09
N ASP A 135 4.55 -13.62 -19.84
CA ASP A 135 5.56 -14.43 -20.54
C ASP A 135 5.32 -15.93 -20.35
N GLY A 136 5.00 -16.34 -19.11
CA GLY A 136 4.62 -17.71 -18.80
C GLY A 136 3.36 -18.17 -19.54
N LEU A 137 2.37 -17.30 -19.69
CA LEU A 137 1.15 -17.58 -20.45
C LEU A 137 1.44 -17.76 -21.94
N LEU A 138 2.18 -16.84 -22.55
CA LEU A 138 2.57 -16.92 -23.95
C LEU A 138 3.36 -18.20 -24.23
N THR A 139 4.36 -18.50 -23.41
CA THR A 139 5.16 -19.72 -23.53
C THR A 139 4.30 -20.98 -23.41
N SER A 140 3.41 -21.06 -22.44
CA SER A 140 2.57 -22.25 -22.21
C SER A 140 1.51 -22.47 -23.29
N SER A 141 1.04 -21.37 -23.90
CA SER A 141 0.08 -21.43 -25.01
C SER A 141 0.76 -21.67 -26.39
N GLY A 142 2.09 -21.53 -26.46
CA GLY A 142 2.83 -21.57 -27.73
C GLY A 142 2.51 -20.39 -28.65
N THR A 143 2.04 -19.26 -28.08
CA THR A 143 1.64 -18.05 -28.81
C THR A 143 2.79 -17.05 -28.75
N ALA A 144 3.21 -16.51 -29.88
CA ALA A 144 4.17 -15.40 -29.93
C ALA A 144 3.45 -14.08 -29.64
N ALA A 145 4.16 -13.10 -29.06
CA ALA A 145 3.55 -11.79 -28.73
C ALA A 145 3.01 -11.09 -30.00
N GLU A 146 3.65 -11.31 -31.13
CA GLU A 146 3.25 -10.77 -32.45
C GLU A 146 1.96 -11.41 -33.01
N ASP A 147 1.56 -12.56 -32.49
CA ASP A 147 0.33 -13.26 -32.88
C ASP A 147 -0.88 -12.83 -32.06
N VAL A 148 -0.69 -11.90 -31.08
CA VAL A 148 -1.76 -11.37 -30.24
C VAL A 148 -2.40 -10.14 -30.90
N ASP A 149 -3.62 -10.30 -31.41
CA ASP A 149 -4.33 -9.23 -32.11
C ASP A 149 -4.71 -8.04 -31.22
N ALA A 150 -5.05 -8.29 -29.94
CA ALA A 150 -5.48 -7.24 -29.02
C ALA A 150 -5.30 -7.63 -27.56
N VAL A 151 -4.92 -6.64 -26.73
CA VAL A 151 -4.84 -6.76 -25.27
C VAL A 151 -5.83 -5.79 -24.62
N PHE A 152 -6.78 -6.34 -23.85
CA PHE A 152 -7.78 -5.56 -23.15
C PHE A 152 -7.38 -5.39 -21.68
N LEU A 153 -7.05 -4.16 -21.28
CA LEU A 153 -6.74 -3.83 -19.90
C LEU A 153 -8.01 -3.31 -19.20
N THR A 154 -8.41 -3.95 -18.10
CA THR A 154 -9.61 -3.58 -17.34
C THR A 154 -9.29 -3.37 -15.85
N GLY A 155 -10.17 -2.62 -15.16
CA GLY A 155 -10.02 -2.31 -13.73
C GLY A 155 -9.12 -1.12 -13.44
N GLY A 156 -9.10 -0.69 -12.19
CA GLY A 156 -8.42 0.55 -11.75
C GLY A 156 -6.91 0.57 -11.98
N SER A 157 -6.25 -0.59 -11.89
CA SER A 157 -4.80 -0.69 -12.12
C SER A 157 -4.40 -0.48 -13.59
N SER A 158 -5.33 -0.69 -14.54
CA SER A 158 -5.08 -0.45 -15.97
C SER A 158 -4.85 1.03 -16.30
N PHE A 159 -5.21 1.94 -15.43
CA PHE A 159 -4.96 3.37 -15.61
C PHE A 159 -3.55 3.79 -15.15
N VAL A 160 -2.83 2.94 -14.41
CA VAL A 160 -1.47 3.23 -13.97
C VAL A 160 -0.53 3.24 -15.19
N PRO A 161 0.19 4.36 -15.45
CA PRO A 161 1.01 4.48 -16.65
C PRO A 161 2.08 3.40 -16.79
N ALA A 162 2.70 2.97 -15.69
CA ALA A 162 3.69 1.89 -15.70
C ALA A 162 3.09 0.54 -16.16
N VAL A 163 1.86 0.23 -15.76
CA VAL A 163 1.16 -0.98 -16.23
C VAL A 163 0.90 -0.91 -17.73
N ARG A 164 0.45 0.25 -18.23
CA ARG A 164 0.24 0.42 -19.68
C ARG A 164 1.54 0.29 -20.46
N ARG A 165 2.61 0.94 -19.98
CA ARG A 165 3.93 0.84 -20.63
C ARG A 165 4.43 -0.60 -20.72
N LEU A 166 4.23 -1.41 -19.67
CA LEU A 166 4.60 -2.83 -19.67
C LEU A 166 3.96 -3.56 -20.86
N PHE A 167 2.64 -3.46 -21.04
CA PHE A 167 1.93 -4.11 -22.14
C PHE A 167 2.29 -3.52 -23.52
N GLN A 168 2.50 -2.21 -23.61
CA GLN A 168 2.95 -1.56 -24.83
C GLN A 168 4.35 -2.02 -25.27
N GLN A 169 5.25 -2.27 -24.33
CA GLN A 169 6.59 -2.78 -24.60
C GLN A 169 6.56 -4.26 -25.06
N GLN A 170 5.66 -5.05 -24.50
CA GLN A 170 5.58 -6.48 -24.77
C GLN A 170 4.83 -6.79 -26.09
N PHE A 171 3.77 -6.05 -26.40
CA PHE A 171 2.88 -6.31 -27.55
C PHE A 171 2.95 -5.22 -28.63
N GLY A 172 3.75 -4.18 -28.43
CA GLY A 172 3.77 -3.01 -29.31
C GLY A 172 2.69 -1.99 -28.96
N ALA A 173 2.86 -0.77 -29.48
CA ALA A 173 1.85 0.28 -29.36
C ALA A 173 0.79 0.06 -30.43
N SER A 174 -0.40 -0.35 -30.02
CA SER A 174 -1.59 -0.36 -30.89
C SER A 174 -2.49 0.82 -30.52
#